data_2f3decce940e0fd20250dcdc494308d7
#
_entry.id   2f3decce940e0fd20250dcdc494308d7
#
_cell.length_a   1.000
_cell.length_b   1.000
_cell.length_c   1.000
_cell.angle_alpha   90.00
_cell.angle_beta   90.00
_cell.angle_gamma   90.00
#
_symmetry.space_group_name_H-M   'P 1'
#
loop_
_entity.id
_entity.type
_entity.pdbx_description
1 polymer ?
#
loop_
_entity_poly.entity_id
_entity_poly.type
_entity_poly.pdbx_seq_one_letter_code
_entity_poly.pdbx_strand_id
1 'polypeptide(L)'
;MRSLIPIFATIILLGCQGGSGTYYSLEHEDKDAKNMFQGIWLNDDEGYASLYIRGDSMFFPDTTSIPMRVWIYKDSLYTEGRNINRYKITAQGEHVFKYISQTGDEIRLVKSEDQSFVNIFFQPRPYAINIFRTINRDTIGEGMGMKYRCNMIIEPTSERVVKSLLNDDGMEVDNMYLDNVAKVNVSIGGKHIYSHDFHKSEFNRFVPTEFMQHSILRDVQYNKADTGAVYLDAIIGFPDASTSYVVELEISKNGKLTTRLR
;
A
#
# COMPACT_ATOMS: atom_id res chain seq x y z
N MET A 1 29.03 66.27 32.83
CA MET A 1 29.24 64.82 32.85
C MET A 1 27.85 64.21 32.71
N ARG A 2 27.54 63.75 31.51
CA ARG A 2 26.24 63.04 31.16
C ARG A 2 26.51 61.60 31.07
N SER A 3 25.93 60.83 31.99
CA SER A 3 25.99 59.37 31.99
C SER A 3 25.02 58.78 30.94
N LEU A 4 25.54 58.02 30.01
CA LEU A 4 24.75 57.23 29.01
C LEU A 4 24.51 55.84 29.59
N ILE A 5 23.24 55.50 29.79
CA ILE A 5 22.79 54.16 30.17
C ILE A 5 22.49 53.40 28.87
N PRO A 6 23.09 52.23 28.61
CA PRO A 6 22.72 51.43 27.46
C PRO A 6 21.43 50.63 27.75
N ILE A 7 20.44 50.83 26.91
CA ILE A 7 19.21 50.03 26.90
C ILE A 7 19.52 48.69 26.25
N PHE A 8 19.51 47.59 27.03
CA PHE A 8 19.55 46.24 26.52
C PHE A 8 18.15 45.87 25.99
N ALA A 9 18.02 45.78 24.68
CA ALA A 9 16.81 45.25 24.03
C ALA A 9 16.85 43.72 24.08
N THR A 10 16.02 43.13 24.95
CA THR A 10 15.81 41.68 25.01
C THR A 10 14.90 41.27 23.88
N ILE A 11 15.46 40.64 22.84
CA ILE A 11 14.68 40.02 21.76
C ILE A 11 14.13 38.70 22.30
N ILE A 12 12.82 38.65 22.56
CA ILE A 12 12.10 37.43 22.86
C ILE A 12 11.82 36.74 21.51
N LEU A 13 12.60 35.72 21.22
CA LEU A 13 12.30 34.77 20.13
C LEU A 13 11.10 33.94 20.56
N LEU A 14 9.92 34.30 20.05
CA LEU A 14 8.76 33.40 20.05
C LEU A 14 9.07 32.26 19.09
N GLY A 15 9.56 31.14 19.61
CA GLY A 15 9.66 29.89 18.88
C GLY A 15 8.25 29.40 18.56
N CYS A 16 7.92 29.28 17.27
CA CYS A 16 6.78 28.51 16.80
C CYS A 16 6.92 27.08 17.33
N GLN A 17 6.07 26.70 18.28
CA GLN A 17 5.85 25.29 18.60
C GLN A 17 5.14 24.64 17.41
N GLY A 18 5.94 24.09 16.50
CA GLY A 18 5.47 23.09 15.53
C GLY A 18 4.94 21.88 16.30
N GLY A 19 3.85 21.30 15.80
CA GLY A 19 3.06 20.26 16.43
C GLY A 19 3.90 19.16 17.11
N SER A 20 3.63 18.95 18.40
CA SER A 20 4.17 17.85 19.18
C SER A 20 3.49 16.56 18.69
N GLY A 21 4.09 15.90 17.72
CA GLY A 21 3.91 14.46 17.59
C GLY A 21 4.38 13.86 18.92
N THR A 22 3.47 13.23 19.65
CA THR A 22 3.79 12.60 20.93
C THR A 22 4.71 11.43 20.60
N TYR A 23 6.02 11.64 20.68
CA TYR A 23 6.99 10.54 20.67
C TYR A 23 6.74 9.77 21.97
N TYR A 24 6.00 8.67 21.87
CA TYR A 24 5.91 7.68 22.94
C TYR A 24 7.31 7.08 23.10
N SER A 25 8.06 7.57 24.09
CA SER A 25 9.42 7.09 24.30
C SER A 25 9.36 5.64 24.75
N LEU A 26 10.18 4.79 24.13
CA LEU A 26 10.35 3.37 24.47
C LEU A 26 10.83 3.14 25.91
N GLU A 27 11.19 4.19 26.61
CA GLU A 27 11.61 4.18 28.01
C GLU A 27 10.52 3.66 28.97
N HIS A 28 9.27 3.56 28.48
CA HIS A 28 8.11 3.17 29.31
C HIS A 28 7.43 1.88 28.85
N GLU A 29 8.09 1.07 28.01
CA GLU A 29 7.55 -0.22 27.58
C GLU A 29 7.40 -1.17 28.77
N ASP A 30 6.23 -1.84 28.87
CA ASP A 30 6.02 -2.93 29.80
C ASP A 30 6.65 -4.22 29.23
N LYS A 31 7.89 -4.48 29.63
CA LYS A 31 8.67 -5.62 29.13
C LYS A 31 8.09 -6.96 29.58
N ASP A 32 7.48 -7.03 30.77
CA ASP A 32 6.91 -8.28 31.28
C ASP A 32 5.63 -8.62 30.50
N ALA A 33 4.77 -7.63 30.27
CA ALA A 33 3.61 -7.78 29.42
C ALA A 33 4.00 -8.19 27.98
N LYS A 34 5.03 -7.55 27.42
CA LYS A 34 5.53 -7.90 26.08
C LYS A 34 6.12 -9.32 26.03
N ASN A 35 6.82 -9.77 27.08
CA ASN A 35 7.34 -11.12 27.16
C ASN A 35 6.21 -12.16 27.20
N MET A 36 5.13 -11.91 27.92
CA MET A 36 3.94 -12.76 27.90
C MET A 36 3.27 -12.79 26.52
N PHE A 37 3.36 -11.70 25.76
CA PHE A 37 2.76 -11.59 24.42
C PHE A 37 3.60 -12.29 23.33
N GLN A 38 4.83 -12.74 23.58
CA GLN A 38 5.65 -13.47 22.62
C GLN A 38 5.00 -14.78 22.19
N GLY A 39 5.23 -15.18 20.92
CA GLY A 39 4.77 -16.46 20.38
C GLY A 39 3.65 -16.35 19.37
N ILE A 40 3.03 -17.48 19.07
CA ILE A 40 1.98 -17.64 18.06
C ILE A 40 0.63 -17.50 18.73
N TRP A 41 -0.25 -16.73 18.12
CA TRP A 41 -1.59 -16.46 18.61
C TRP A 41 -2.62 -16.84 17.56
N LEU A 42 -3.64 -17.59 17.98
CA LEU A 42 -4.77 -17.99 17.17
C LEU A 42 -5.98 -17.15 17.55
N ASN A 43 -6.82 -16.81 16.59
CA ASN A 43 -8.16 -16.30 16.86
C ASN A 43 -8.97 -17.40 17.56
N ASP A 44 -9.52 -17.12 18.75
CA ASP A 44 -10.21 -18.13 19.57
C ASP A 44 -11.55 -18.56 18.96
N ASP A 45 -12.23 -17.67 18.26
CA ASP A 45 -13.54 -17.94 17.69
C ASP A 45 -13.45 -18.82 16.43
N GLU A 46 -12.44 -18.61 15.59
CA GLU A 46 -12.31 -19.25 14.29
C GLU A 46 -11.15 -20.24 14.19
N GLY A 47 -10.20 -20.19 15.15
CA GLY A 47 -9.08 -21.13 15.27
C GLY A 47 -7.95 -20.97 14.25
N TYR A 48 -7.98 -19.90 13.44
CA TYR A 48 -6.88 -19.63 12.50
C TYR A 48 -5.71 -18.92 13.19
N ALA A 49 -4.51 -19.06 12.62
CA ALA A 49 -3.35 -18.31 13.05
C ALA A 49 -3.53 -16.82 12.73
N SER A 50 -3.59 -15.98 13.77
CA SER A 50 -3.85 -14.54 13.65
C SER A 50 -2.54 -13.76 13.57
N LEU A 51 -1.64 -13.95 14.55
CA LEU A 51 -0.37 -13.23 14.59
C LEU A 51 0.73 -14.02 15.27
N TYR A 52 1.97 -13.67 14.93
CA TYR A 52 3.17 -14.17 15.56
C TYR A 52 4.03 -13.02 16.06
N ILE A 53 4.30 -13.01 17.36
CA ILE A 53 5.14 -11.99 17.99
C ILE A 53 6.54 -12.58 18.25
N ARG A 54 7.55 -11.92 17.68
CA ARG A 54 8.95 -12.28 17.89
C ARG A 54 9.81 -11.02 18.11
N GLY A 55 10.29 -10.87 19.33
CA GLY A 55 10.99 -9.66 19.77
C GLY A 55 10.08 -8.44 19.69
N ASP A 56 10.49 -7.43 18.92
CA ASP A 56 9.75 -6.20 18.71
C ASP A 56 8.86 -6.25 17.47
N SER A 57 8.71 -7.41 16.84
CA SER A 57 8.00 -7.53 15.55
C SER A 57 6.77 -8.40 15.67
N MET A 58 5.69 -7.93 15.05
CA MET A 58 4.44 -8.61 14.82
C MET A 58 4.36 -9.03 13.36
N PHE A 59 4.12 -10.32 13.13
CA PHE A 59 3.98 -10.93 11.81
C PHE A 59 2.55 -11.42 11.60
N PHE A 60 2.08 -11.39 10.37
CA PHE A 60 0.75 -11.81 9.97
C PHE A 60 0.83 -13.02 9.03
N PRO A 61 -0.22 -13.88 8.98
CA PRO A 61 -0.18 -15.13 8.21
C PRO A 61 -0.43 -14.97 6.71
N ASP A 62 -0.65 -13.74 6.24
CA ASP A 62 -0.85 -13.45 4.83
C ASP A 62 0.46 -13.17 4.08
N THR A 63 0.38 -13.08 2.75
CA THR A 63 1.55 -12.91 1.88
C THR A 63 1.88 -11.46 1.54
N THR A 64 1.08 -10.49 1.99
CA THR A 64 1.21 -9.07 1.63
C THR A 64 1.55 -8.17 2.78
N SER A 65 1.13 -8.53 3.99
CA SER A 65 1.38 -7.74 5.19
C SER A 65 2.87 -7.61 5.50
N ILE A 66 3.29 -6.40 5.78
CA ILE A 66 4.66 -6.11 6.24
C ILE A 66 4.69 -6.34 7.75
N PRO A 67 5.75 -6.97 8.31
CA PRO A 67 5.92 -7.02 9.75
C PRO A 67 5.93 -5.63 10.35
N MET A 68 5.18 -5.44 11.45
CA MET A 68 5.09 -4.17 12.15
C MET A 68 5.83 -4.25 13.48
N ARG A 69 6.32 -3.10 13.94
CA ARG A 69 6.85 -2.98 15.29
C ARG A 69 5.72 -3.03 16.30
N VAL A 70 5.97 -3.65 17.46
CA VAL A 70 4.97 -3.81 18.52
C VAL A 70 5.58 -3.53 19.89
N TRP A 71 4.80 -2.83 20.74
CA TRP A 71 5.12 -2.66 22.16
C TRP A 71 3.85 -2.57 23.00
N ILE A 72 3.98 -2.79 24.28
CA ILE A 72 2.89 -2.65 25.27
C ILE A 72 3.27 -1.53 26.23
N TYR A 73 2.32 -0.64 26.47
CA TYR A 73 2.45 0.40 27.49
C TYR A 73 1.12 0.55 28.23
N LYS A 74 1.16 0.36 29.56
CA LYS A 74 -0.03 0.32 30.41
C LYS A 74 -1.05 -0.70 29.89
N ASP A 75 -2.28 -0.28 29.68
CA ASP A 75 -3.40 -1.09 29.19
C ASP A 75 -3.53 -1.12 27.66
N SER A 76 -2.47 -0.85 26.95
CA SER A 76 -2.54 -0.67 25.50
C SER A 76 -1.42 -1.36 24.74
N LEU A 77 -1.82 -2.06 23.67
CA LEU A 77 -0.94 -2.55 22.64
C LEU A 77 -0.78 -1.45 21.58
N TYR A 78 0.46 -1.18 21.20
CA TYR A 78 0.79 -0.26 20.13
C TYR A 78 1.44 -1.03 18.98
N THR A 79 1.07 -0.66 17.76
CA THR A 79 1.72 -1.15 16.55
C THR A 79 2.22 0.03 15.74
N GLU A 80 3.38 -0.10 15.09
CA GLU A 80 3.98 0.92 14.24
C GLU A 80 4.28 0.33 12.87
N GLY A 81 3.54 0.79 11.89
CA GLY A 81 3.77 0.66 10.47
C GLY A 81 3.90 2.05 9.86
N ARG A 82 3.12 2.37 8.83
CA ARG A 82 2.98 3.75 8.32
C ARG A 82 2.35 4.67 9.35
N ASN A 83 1.42 4.12 10.12
CA ASN A 83 0.75 4.79 11.24
C ASN A 83 1.12 4.09 12.55
N ILE A 84 1.02 4.85 13.65
CA ILE A 84 1.05 4.29 15.00
C ILE A 84 -0.39 4.07 15.41
N ASN A 85 -0.74 2.82 15.68
CA ASN A 85 -2.06 2.44 16.14
C ASN A 85 -2.02 2.02 17.60
N ARG A 86 -3.13 2.23 18.30
CA ARG A 86 -3.32 1.86 19.70
C ARG A 86 -4.56 1.00 19.86
N TYR A 87 -4.40 -0.14 20.52
CA TYR A 87 -5.47 -1.08 20.86
C TYR A 87 -5.55 -1.23 22.36
N LYS A 88 -6.76 -1.03 22.93
CA LYS A 88 -6.95 -1.21 24.37
C LYS A 88 -6.90 -2.69 24.71
N ILE A 89 -6.02 -3.09 25.62
CA ILE A 89 -5.97 -4.45 26.18
C ILE A 89 -7.07 -4.59 27.22
N THR A 90 -7.91 -5.60 27.09
CA THR A 90 -8.99 -5.90 28.06
C THR A 90 -8.63 -7.08 28.95
N ALA A 91 -7.78 -7.99 28.47
CA ALA A 91 -7.19 -9.06 29.28
C ALA A 91 -5.84 -9.49 28.71
N GLN A 92 -4.90 -9.81 29.59
CA GLN A 92 -3.61 -10.38 29.22
C GLN A 92 -3.20 -11.45 30.24
N GLY A 93 -2.78 -12.61 29.77
CA GLY A 93 -2.24 -13.71 30.51
C GLY A 93 -1.31 -14.56 29.65
N GLU A 94 -0.75 -15.61 30.21
CA GLU A 94 0.21 -16.46 29.53
C GLU A 94 -0.36 -17.13 28.25
N HIS A 95 -1.65 -17.49 28.27
CA HIS A 95 -2.30 -18.21 27.16
C HIS A 95 -3.47 -17.45 26.53
N VAL A 96 -3.78 -16.26 27.02
CA VAL A 96 -4.93 -15.46 26.54
C VAL A 96 -4.52 -14.01 26.39
N PHE A 97 -4.91 -13.40 25.26
CA PHE A 97 -4.75 -11.98 25.00
C PHE A 97 -6.06 -11.44 24.40
N LYS A 98 -6.59 -10.36 24.99
CA LYS A 98 -7.78 -9.72 24.47
C LYS A 98 -7.55 -8.23 24.26
N TYR A 99 -8.07 -7.71 23.17
CA TYR A 99 -8.00 -6.29 22.86
C TYR A 99 -9.25 -5.81 22.14
N ILE A 100 -9.47 -4.50 22.15
CA ILE A 100 -10.52 -3.85 21.34
C ILE A 100 -9.93 -3.48 20.00
N SER A 101 -10.51 -4.00 18.92
CA SER A 101 -10.15 -3.72 17.53
C SER A 101 -10.46 -2.27 17.12
N GLN A 102 -10.06 -1.85 15.94
CA GLN A 102 -10.44 -0.53 15.42
C GLN A 102 -11.92 -0.44 15.05
N THR A 103 -12.59 -1.56 14.81
CA THR A 103 -14.04 -1.64 14.60
C THR A 103 -14.84 -1.56 15.89
N GLY A 104 -14.16 -1.69 17.05
CA GLY A 104 -14.78 -1.65 18.38
C GLY A 104 -15.13 -3.02 18.95
N ASP A 105 -14.81 -4.09 18.25
CA ASP A 105 -15.08 -5.47 18.69
C ASP A 105 -13.99 -5.95 19.65
N GLU A 106 -14.36 -6.77 20.66
CA GLU A 106 -13.37 -7.43 21.50
C GLU A 106 -12.86 -8.69 20.79
N ILE A 107 -11.59 -8.68 20.42
CA ILE A 107 -10.90 -9.82 19.82
C ILE A 107 -10.22 -10.63 20.92
N ARG A 108 -10.46 -11.93 20.90
CA ARG A 108 -9.84 -12.87 21.82
C ARG A 108 -8.85 -13.77 21.07
N LEU A 109 -7.61 -13.77 21.54
CA LEU A 109 -6.53 -14.60 21.02
C LEU A 109 -6.11 -15.61 22.09
N VAL A 110 -5.80 -16.83 21.64
CA VAL A 110 -5.23 -17.90 22.46
C VAL A 110 -3.85 -18.28 21.96
N LYS A 111 -2.92 -18.48 22.89
CA LYS A 111 -1.54 -18.84 22.54
C LYS A 111 -1.47 -20.28 22.06
N SER A 112 -0.79 -20.50 20.94
CA SER A 112 -0.49 -21.83 20.41
C SER A 112 0.95 -22.23 20.74
N GLU A 113 1.15 -23.48 21.15
CA GLU A 113 2.46 -24.10 21.31
C GLU A 113 2.89 -24.87 20.05
N ASP A 114 1.98 -25.04 19.09
CA ASP A 114 2.25 -25.73 17.83
C ASP A 114 3.14 -24.90 16.91
N GLN A 115 4.42 -25.28 16.86
CA GLN A 115 5.42 -24.61 16.03
C GLN A 115 5.23 -24.82 14.52
N SER A 116 4.33 -25.70 14.10
CA SER A 116 4.02 -25.87 12.68
C SER A 116 3.42 -24.62 12.05
N PHE A 117 2.70 -23.81 12.84
CA PHE A 117 2.16 -22.53 12.42
C PHE A 117 3.24 -21.49 12.05
N VAL A 118 4.48 -21.59 12.55
CA VAL A 118 5.55 -20.63 12.23
C VAL A 118 5.75 -20.48 10.72
N ASN A 119 5.65 -21.59 9.98
CA ASN A 119 5.87 -21.58 8.54
C ASN A 119 4.84 -20.73 7.79
N ILE A 120 3.64 -20.52 8.32
CA ILE A 120 2.59 -19.71 7.71
C ILE A 120 3.01 -18.23 7.66
N PHE A 121 3.71 -17.76 8.69
CA PHE A 121 4.15 -16.38 8.80
C PHE A 121 5.39 -16.03 7.96
N PHE A 122 6.13 -17.04 7.49
CA PHE A 122 7.39 -16.86 6.76
C PHE A 122 7.39 -17.47 5.36
N GLN A 123 6.21 -17.71 4.79
CA GLN A 123 6.14 -18.18 3.41
C GLN A 123 6.74 -17.15 2.44
N PRO A 124 7.38 -17.60 1.34
CA PRO A 124 7.85 -16.70 0.30
C PRO A 124 6.70 -15.80 -0.17
N ARG A 125 6.88 -14.49 -0.03
CA ARG A 125 5.85 -13.51 -0.35
C ARG A 125 5.91 -13.18 -1.83
N PRO A 126 4.85 -13.39 -2.59
CA PRO A 126 4.73 -12.80 -3.90
C PRO A 126 4.49 -11.30 -3.73
N TYR A 127 5.47 -10.51 -4.13
CA TYR A 127 5.41 -9.05 -4.02
C TYR A 127 4.40 -8.37 -4.96
N ALA A 128 3.71 -9.13 -5.82
CA ALA A 128 2.75 -8.58 -6.77
C ALA A 128 1.43 -9.33 -6.66
N ILE A 129 0.43 -8.73 -6.03
CA ILE A 129 -0.90 -9.35 -5.92
C ILE A 129 -1.59 -9.43 -7.26
N ASN A 130 -1.42 -8.47 -8.14
CA ASN A 130 -2.19 -8.46 -9.37
C ASN A 130 -1.59 -9.26 -10.49
N ILE A 131 -0.28 -9.55 -10.43
CA ILE A 131 0.40 -10.06 -11.59
C ILE A 131 1.50 -10.99 -11.14
N PHE A 132 1.10 -12.21 -10.77
CA PHE A 132 2.04 -13.33 -10.66
C PHE A 132 2.68 -13.70 -12.02
N ARG A 133 2.30 -13.00 -13.07
CA ARG A 133 2.76 -13.21 -14.42
C ARG A 133 2.53 -11.96 -15.26
N THR A 134 3.42 -11.75 -16.21
CA THR A 134 3.27 -10.76 -17.27
C THR A 134 1.95 -10.96 -18.00
N ILE A 135 1.15 -9.90 -18.14
CA ILE A 135 -0.03 -9.90 -19.00
C ILE A 135 0.43 -9.48 -20.39
N ASN A 136 0.17 -10.32 -21.39
CA ASN A 136 0.45 -10.00 -22.78
C ASN A 136 -0.85 -10.03 -23.57
N ARG A 137 -1.20 -8.91 -24.21
CA ARG A 137 -2.36 -8.74 -25.06
C ARG A 137 -1.93 -8.30 -26.45
N ASP A 138 -2.40 -9.01 -27.46
CA ASP A 138 -2.23 -8.65 -28.86
C ASP A 138 -3.63 -8.52 -29.49
N THR A 139 -4.06 -7.29 -29.70
CA THR A 139 -5.42 -6.95 -30.14
C THR A 139 -5.37 -6.26 -31.48
N ILE A 140 -6.28 -6.62 -32.38
CA ILE A 140 -6.49 -5.91 -33.63
C ILE A 140 -7.82 -5.15 -33.56
N GLY A 141 -7.71 -3.82 -33.54
CA GLY A 141 -8.86 -2.93 -33.64
C GLY A 141 -9.06 -2.49 -35.08
N GLU A 142 -10.31 -2.39 -35.52
CA GLU A 142 -10.66 -1.88 -36.85
C GLU A 142 -11.55 -0.65 -36.72
N GLY A 143 -11.17 0.42 -37.42
CA GLY A 143 -11.97 1.62 -37.53
C GLY A 143 -12.02 2.09 -38.98
N MET A 144 -13.21 1.99 -39.62
CA MET A 144 -13.51 2.44 -40.99
C MET A 144 -12.43 1.99 -42.01
N GLY A 145 -12.10 0.69 -41.99
CA GLY A 145 -11.13 0.08 -42.92
C GLY A 145 -9.66 0.19 -42.55
N MET A 146 -9.33 0.88 -41.46
CA MET A 146 -7.97 0.88 -40.89
C MET A 146 -7.86 -0.15 -39.79
N LYS A 147 -6.83 -1.02 -39.86
CA LYS A 147 -6.53 -2.04 -38.85
C LYS A 147 -5.33 -1.62 -38.03
N TYR A 148 -5.56 -1.39 -36.72
CA TYR A 148 -4.56 -1.12 -35.72
C TYR A 148 -4.25 -2.42 -34.98
N ARG A 149 -2.98 -2.81 -34.93
CA ARG A 149 -2.52 -3.90 -34.05
C ARG A 149 -1.89 -3.27 -32.83
N CYS A 150 -2.45 -3.57 -31.66
CA CYS A 150 -2.00 -3.10 -30.36
C CYS A 150 -1.43 -4.27 -29.57
N ASN A 151 -0.13 -4.23 -29.28
CA ASN A 151 0.51 -5.15 -28.37
C ASN A 151 0.75 -4.42 -27.04
N MET A 152 0.21 -4.96 -25.95
CA MET A 152 0.30 -4.39 -24.60
C MET A 152 0.84 -5.43 -23.66
N ILE A 153 1.98 -5.15 -23.04
CA ILE A 153 2.64 -6.03 -22.06
C ILE A 153 2.68 -5.29 -20.72
N ILE A 154 2.00 -5.84 -19.73
CA ILE A 154 2.00 -5.30 -18.37
C ILE A 154 2.84 -6.22 -17.49
N GLU A 155 3.87 -5.70 -16.86
CA GLU A 155 4.78 -6.46 -16.02
C GLU A 155 5.12 -5.70 -14.73
N PRO A 156 5.39 -6.41 -13.62
CA PRO A 156 5.73 -5.76 -12.35
C PRO A 156 7.09 -5.08 -12.44
N THR A 157 7.22 -3.97 -11.73
CA THR A 157 8.47 -3.25 -11.49
C THR A 157 9.03 -3.57 -10.11
N SER A 158 10.12 -2.94 -9.71
CA SER A 158 10.64 -2.96 -8.34
C SER A 158 10.03 -1.87 -7.45
N GLU A 159 9.18 -1.00 -7.99
CA GLU A 159 8.54 0.08 -7.23
C GLU A 159 7.51 -0.48 -6.28
N ARG A 160 7.61 -0.09 -5.00
CA ARG A 160 6.76 -0.57 -3.93
C ARG A 160 5.65 0.42 -3.63
N VAL A 161 4.44 -0.10 -3.50
CA VAL A 161 3.27 0.65 -3.06
C VAL A 161 2.77 0.02 -1.77
N VAL A 162 2.65 0.83 -0.72
CA VAL A 162 2.14 0.37 0.58
C VAL A 162 0.76 0.94 0.80
N LYS A 163 -0.17 0.07 1.20
CA LYS A 163 -1.54 0.44 1.55
C LYS A 163 -1.92 -0.21 2.87
N SER A 164 -2.37 0.60 3.82
CA SER A 164 -2.86 0.12 5.11
C SER A 164 -4.32 -0.32 4.99
N LEU A 165 -4.65 -1.48 5.56
CA LEU A 165 -5.97 -2.08 5.59
C LEU A 165 -6.24 -2.68 6.96
N LEU A 166 -7.50 -2.83 7.33
CA LEU A 166 -7.88 -3.66 8.48
C LEU A 166 -7.83 -5.13 8.06
N ASN A 167 -7.19 -5.95 8.89
CA ASN A 167 -7.27 -7.41 8.76
C ASN A 167 -8.56 -7.96 9.40
N ASP A 168 -8.76 -9.28 9.36
CA ASP A 168 -9.95 -9.94 9.90
C ASP A 168 -10.08 -9.77 11.42
N ASP A 169 -8.97 -9.55 12.12
CA ASP A 169 -8.94 -9.26 13.57
C ASP A 169 -9.09 -7.75 13.87
N GLY A 170 -9.43 -6.93 12.88
CA GLY A 170 -9.65 -5.48 13.02
C GLY A 170 -8.42 -4.69 13.43
N MET A 171 -7.22 -5.20 13.12
CA MET A 171 -5.96 -4.46 13.21
C MET A 171 -5.64 -3.79 11.88
N GLU A 172 -5.17 -2.54 11.93
CA GLU A 172 -4.59 -1.89 10.75
C GLU A 172 -3.23 -2.50 10.43
N VAL A 173 -3.10 -3.01 9.21
CA VAL A 173 -1.92 -3.72 8.72
C VAL A 173 -1.44 -3.10 7.42
N ASP A 174 -0.14 -2.88 7.30
CA ASP A 174 0.45 -2.38 6.06
C ASP A 174 0.67 -3.54 5.07
N ASN A 175 0.07 -3.41 3.90
CA ASN A 175 0.23 -4.35 2.80
C ASN A 175 1.13 -3.76 1.71
N MET A 176 2.07 -4.56 1.21
CA MET A 176 3.01 -4.16 0.17
C MET A 176 2.66 -4.81 -1.16
N TYR A 177 2.63 -3.99 -2.19
CA TYR A 177 2.40 -4.37 -3.59
C TYR A 177 3.55 -3.87 -4.45
N LEU A 178 3.72 -4.45 -5.65
CA LEU A 178 4.58 -3.88 -6.68
C LEU A 178 3.74 -3.10 -7.68
N ASP A 179 4.26 -1.96 -8.12
CA ASP A 179 3.69 -1.23 -9.26
C ASP A 179 4.08 -1.92 -10.58
N ASN A 180 3.41 -1.54 -11.65
CA ASN A 180 3.64 -2.11 -12.97
C ASN A 180 4.15 -1.05 -13.95
N VAL A 181 4.79 -1.53 -15.02
CA VAL A 181 5.02 -0.83 -16.27
C VAL A 181 4.16 -1.46 -17.36
N ALA A 182 3.56 -0.63 -18.22
CA ALA A 182 2.79 -1.09 -19.36
C ALA A 182 3.50 -0.71 -20.66
N LYS A 183 4.08 -1.70 -21.33
CA LYS A 183 4.74 -1.53 -22.63
C LYS A 183 3.71 -1.61 -23.74
N VAL A 184 3.52 -0.54 -24.48
CA VAL A 184 2.52 -0.41 -25.52
C VAL A 184 3.19 -0.23 -26.86
N ASN A 185 2.83 -1.09 -27.83
CA ASN A 185 3.27 -0.97 -29.21
C ASN A 185 2.04 -0.94 -30.14
N VAL A 186 2.01 0.01 -31.06
CA VAL A 186 0.92 0.13 -32.04
C VAL A 186 1.48 0.15 -33.47
N SER A 187 0.82 -0.59 -34.36
CA SER A 187 1.11 -0.61 -35.78
C SER A 187 -0.14 -0.55 -36.66
N ILE A 188 -0.01 -0.03 -37.86
CA ILE A 188 -1.03 0.03 -38.90
C ILE A 188 -0.50 -0.65 -40.16
N GLY A 189 -1.23 -1.66 -40.69
CA GLY A 189 -0.84 -2.37 -41.88
C GLY A 189 0.57 -2.98 -41.80
N GLY A 190 1.01 -3.38 -40.63
CA GLY A 190 2.38 -3.89 -40.36
C GLY A 190 3.44 -2.81 -40.14
N LYS A 191 3.13 -1.53 -40.34
CA LYS A 191 4.06 -0.43 -40.06
C LYS A 191 3.91 0.02 -38.60
N HIS A 192 5.02 -0.01 -37.86
CA HIS A 192 5.09 0.51 -36.49
C HIS A 192 4.88 2.03 -36.48
N ILE A 193 4.00 2.54 -35.62
CA ILE A 193 3.65 3.97 -35.50
C ILE A 193 3.88 4.52 -34.09
N TYR A 194 3.84 3.68 -33.04
CA TYR A 194 3.98 4.12 -31.66
C TYR A 194 4.58 3.03 -30.78
N SER A 195 5.48 3.42 -29.86
CA SER A 195 5.99 2.58 -28.77
C SER A 195 6.26 3.45 -27.57
N HIS A 196 5.80 2.99 -26.38
CA HIS A 196 6.05 3.66 -25.12
C HIS A 196 5.87 2.70 -23.94
N ASP A 197 6.71 2.91 -22.92
CA ASP A 197 6.62 2.21 -21.63
C ASP A 197 5.96 3.16 -20.62
N PHE A 198 4.67 2.96 -20.37
CA PHE A 198 3.91 3.78 -19.44
C PHE A 198 4.18 3.38 -18.00
N HIS A 199 4.53 4.39 -17.18
CA HIS A 199 4.63 4.29 -15.74
C HIS A 199 3.47 5.03 -15.08
N LYS A 200 3.06 4.60 -13.89
CA LYS A 200 1.99 5.24 -13.12
C LYS A 200 2.18 6.74 -12.96
N SER A 201 3.42 7.19 -12.73
CA SER A 201 3.76 8.60 -12.51
C SER A 201 3.35 9.54 -13.65
N GLU A 202 3.21 9.04 -14.89
CA GLU A 202 2.79 9.83 -16.03
C GLU A 202 1.32 10.28 -15.93
N PHE A 203 0.55 9.63 -15.06
CA PHE A 203 -0.87 9.93 -14.84
C PHE A 203 -1.14 10.85 -13.67
N ASN A 204 -0.11 11.38 -13.00
CA ASN A 204 -0.23 12.24 -11.80
C ASN A 204 -1.16 13.44 -11.99
N ARG A 205 -1.22 14.01 -13.20
CA ARG A 205 -2.10 15.16 -13.50
C ARG A 205 -3.59 14.83 -13.58
N PHE A 206 -3.94 13.55 -13.68
CA PHE A 206 -5.32 13.08 -13.85
C PHE A 206 -5.91 12.48 -12.59
N VAL A 207 -5.06 12.06 -11.65
CA VAL A 207 -5.46 11.30 -10.48
C VAL A 207 -5.02 12.04 -9.23
N PRO A 208 -5.89 12.18 -8.20
CA PRO A 208 -5.53 12.84 -6.95
C PRO A 208 -4.28 12.21 -6.31
N THR A 209 -3.41 13.05 -5.75
CA THR A 209 -2.13 12.61 -5.18
C THR A 209 -2.30 11.55 -4.10
N GLU A 210 -3.30 11.71 -3.22
CA GLU A 210 -3.61 10.75 -2.17
C GLU A 210 -3.96 9.37 -2.74
N PHE A 211 -4.78 9.33 -3.79
CA PHE A 211 -5.12 8.08 -4.48
C PHE A 211 -3.88 7.43 -5.12
N MET A 212 -3.04 8.25 -5.78
CA MET A 212 -1.81 7.78 -6.45
C MET A 212 -0.83 7.10 -5.50
N GLN A 213 -0.74 7.55 -4.24
CA GLN A 213 0.17 6.98 -3.24
C GLN A 213 -0.14 5.51 -2.90
N HIS A 214 -1.41 5.09 -3.05
CA HIS A 214 -1.90 3.76 -2.69
C HIS A 214 -2.35 2.93 -3.90
N SER A 215 -2.18 3.45 -5.11
CA SER A 215 -2.58 2.81 -6.36
C SER A 215 -1.38 2.27 -7.13
N ILE A 216 -1.66 1.39 -8.08
CA ILE A 216 -0.72 0.87 -9.08
C ILE A 216 -1.26 1.13 -10.49
N LEU A 217 -0.39 1.11 -11.49
CA LEU A 217 -0.82 0.99 -12.89
C LEU A 217 -1.30 -0.46 -13.10
N ARG A 218 -2.61 -0.66 -12.98
CA ARG A 218 -3.18 -2.03 -12.98
C ARG A 218 -3.13 -2.67 -14.34
N ASP A 219 -3.44 -1.88 -15.38
CA ASP A 219 -3.61 -2.42 -16.72
C ASP A 219 -3.59 -1.32 -17.78
N VAL A 220 -3.37 -1.72 -19.04
CA VAL A 220 -3.69 -0.96 -20.24
C VAL A 220 -4.47 -1.86 -21.18
N GLN A 221 -5.66 -1.43 -21.59
CA GLN A 221 -6.60 -2.23 -22.36
C GLN A 221 -7.00 -1.50 -23.65
N TYR A 222 -7.25 -2.30 -24.71
CA TYR A 222 -7.85 -1.78 -25.92
C TYR A 222 -9.31 -1.36 -25.64
N ASN A 223 -9.69 -0.18 -26.12
CA ASN A 223 -11.04 0.34 -26.02
C ASN A 223 -11.74 0.33 -27.40
N LYS A 224 -11.24 1.14 -28.33
CA LYS A 224 -11.82 1.28 -29.69
C LYS A 224 -10.77 1.76 -30.68
N ALA A 225 -11.14 1.75 -31.96
CA ALA A 225 -10.40 2.43 -33.03
C ALA A 225 -11.37 3.15 -33.98
N ASP A 226 -10.88 4.21 -34.64
CA ASP A 226 -11.57 4.94 -35.68
C ASP A 226 -10.62 5.23 -36.88
N THR A 227 -11.03 6.10 -37.80
CA THR A 227 -10.23 6.47 -38.97
C THR A 227 -8.96 7.24 -38.65
N GLY A 228 -8.87 7.86 -37.47
CA GLY A 228 -7.80 8.79 -37.09
C GLY A 228 -6.89 8.26 -36.01
N ALA A 229 -7.38 7.34 -35.16
CA ALA A 229 -6.68 6.91 -33.97
C ALA A 229 -7.14 5.55 -33.45
N VAL A 230 -6.32 4.98 -32.56
CA VAL A 230 -6.70 3.90 -31.66
C VAL A 230 -6.72 4.44 -30.22
N TYR A 231 -7.67 3.96 -29.44
CA TYR A 231 -7.91 4.38 -28.06
C TYR A 231 -7.66 3.21 -27.12
N LEU A 232 -6.81 3.44 -26.13
CA LEU A 232 -6.53 2.49 -25.06
C LEU A 232 -6.95 3.14 -23.75
N ASP A 233 -7.29 2.31 -22.75
CA ASP A 233 -7.62 2.74 -21.40
C ASP A 233 -6.50 2.32 -20.45
N ALA A 234 -5.78 3.30 -19.88
CA ALA A 234 -4.85 3.06 -18.77
C ALA A 234 -5.64 3.09 -17.46
N ILE A 235 -5.52 2.02 -16.67
CA ILE A 235 -6.27 1.81 -15.44
C ILE A 235 -5.34 1.98 -14.25
N ILE A 236 -5.51 3.06 -13.50
CA ILE A 236 -4.79 3.34 -12.26
C ILE A 236 -5.73 3.03 -11.11
N GLY A 237 -5.41 2.04 -10.28
CA GLY A 237 -6.33 1.56 -9.26
C GLY A 237 -5.68 0.97 -8.04
N PHE A 238 -6.46 0.80 -6.98
CA PHE A 238 -5.99 0.09 -5.81
C PHE A 238 -5.73 -1.37 -6.15
N PRO A 239 -4.61 -1.94 -5.67
CA PRO A 239 -4.23 -3.31 -6.02
C PRO A 239 -5.21 -4.37 -5.50
N ASP A 240 -5.93 -4.08 -4.44
CA ASP A 240 -6.82 -4.97 -3.68
C ASP A 240 -8.32 -4.64 -3.83
N ALA A 241 -8.67 -3.66 -4.66
CA ALA A 241 -10.05 -3.22 -4.83
C ALA A 241 -10.37 -2.89 -6.29
N SER A 242 -11.65 -2.80 -6.63
CA SER A 242 -12.12 -2.43 -7.97
C SER A 242 -12.00 -0.93 -8.26
N THR A 243 -11.83 -0.09 -7.22
CA THR A 243 -11.74 1.36 -7.36
C THR A 243 -10.57 1.76 -8.22
N SER A 244 -10.84 2.55 -9.27
CA SER A 244 -9.80 2.99 -10.21
C SER A 244 -10.19 4.28 -10.93
N TYR A 245 -9.18 4.97 -11.43
CA TYR A 245 -9.28 6.01 -12.45
C TYR A 245 -8.90 5.42 -13.80
N VAL A 246 -9.59 5.86 -14.85
CA VAL A 246 -9.32 5.44 -16.22
C VAL A 246 -8.86 6.65 -17.01
N VAL A 247 -7.66 6.55 -17.58
CA VAL A 247 -7.10 7.58 -18.47
C VAL A 247 -7.08 7.03 -19.88
N GLU A 248 -7.80 7.68 -20.78
CA GLU A 248 -7.80 7.34 -22.19
C GLU A 248 -6.49 7.80 -22.85
N LEU A 249 -5.87 6.89 -23.61
CA LEU A 249 -4.68 7.09 -24.43
C LEU A 249 -5.14 7.07 -25.88
N GLU A 250 -5.25 8.23 -26.51
CA GLU A 250 -5.52 8.37 -27.93
C GLU A 250 -4.19 8.37 -28.71
N ILE A 251 -3.94 7.35 -29.51
CA ILE A 251 -2.76 7.24 -30.36
C ILE A 251 -3.21 7.44 -31.81
N SER A 252 -2.89 8.62 -32.36
CA SER A 252 -3.25 8.94 -33.74
C SER A 252 -2.51 8.07 -34.74
N LYS A 253 -3.02 8.01 -35.98
CA LYS A 253 -2.37 7.31 -37.10
C LYS A 253 -0.95 7.78 -37.41
N ASN A 254 -0.58 8.98 -36.96
CA ASN A 254 0.76 9.55 -37.11
C ASN A 254 1.67 9.26 -35.88
N GLY A 255 1.21 8.46 -34.91
CA GLY A 255 1.94 8.11 -33.70
C GLY A 255 1.96 9.21 -32.63
N LYS A 256 1.07 10.22 -32.71
CA LYS A 256 0.94 11.23 -31.66
C LYS A 256 0.04 10.73 -30.53
N LEU A 257 0.52 10.78 -29.30
CA LEU A 257 -0.25 10.47 -28.10
C LEU A 257 -0.99 11.72 -27.60
N THR A 258 -2.25 11.56 -27.25
CA THR A 258 -3.06 12.49 -26.45
C THR A 258 -3.70 11.72 -25.30
N THR A 259 -3.73 12.31 -24.12
CA THR A 259 -4.26 11.66 -22.89
C THR A 259 -5.34 12.51 -22.26
N ARG A 260 -6.42 11.88 -21.77
CA ARG A 260 -7.52 12.54 -21.05
C ARG A 260 -8.12 11.63 -19.98
N LEU A 261 -8.58 12.23 -18.87
CA LEU A 261 -9.37 11.49 -17.88
C LEU A 261 -10.72 11.11 -18.49
N ARG A 262 -11.17 9.92 -18.19
CA ARG A 262 -12.43 9.38 -18.70
C ARG A 262 -13.52 9.36 -17.64
#